data_0b7d1eada770d442f285c959141a54e5
#
_entry.id   0b7d1eada770d442f285c959141a54e5
#
_cell.length_a   1.000
_cell.length_b   1.000
_cell.length_c   1.000
_cell.angle_alpha   90.00
_cell.angle_beta   90.00
_cell.angle_gamma   90.00
#
_symmetry.space_group_name_H-M   'P 1'
#
loop_
_entity.id
_entity.type
_entity.pdbx_description
1 polymer ?
#
loop_
_entity_poly.entity_id
_entity_poly.type
_entity_poly.pdbx_seq_one_letter_code
_entity_poly.pdbx_strand_id
1 'polypeptide(L)'
;HTLLDMTHDMETNKRGVQMRREPTLAFVIPCFNEEAALHMTADVLKKKMIQLENSQAVARDSFVIFVDDGSHDKTWDVITSLHEKDPSLFRGVKLAHNRGHQNALFAGLMHALSMNVDAVVSMDADLQDDPNAVDDMVQEYLRGAEIVYGVRDNRAAPP
;
A
#
# COMPACT_ATOMS: atom_id res chain seq x y z
N HIS A 1 -5.24 9.28 1.21
CA HIS A 1 -4.11 8.36 1.06
C HIS A 1 -2.80 9.09 1.31
N THR A 2 -1.78 8.35 1.67
CA THR A 2 -0.51 8.88 2.12
C THR A 2 0.62 8.03 1.56
N LEU A 3 1.67 8.68 1.06
CA LEU A 3 2.93 8.02 0.75
C LEU A 3 3.94 8.45 1.81
N LEU A 4 4.51 7.48 2.52
CA LEU A 4 5.56 7.69 3.51
C LEU A 4 6.87 7.16 2.99
N ASP A 5 7.91 7.96 3.08
CA ASP A 5 9.27 7.52 2.82
C ASP A 5 9.78 6.80 4.06
N MET A 6 9.99 5.50 3.94
CA MET A 6 10.41 4.64 5.05
C MET A 6 11.93 4.57 5.19
N THR A 7 12.67 4.89 4.15
CA THR A 7 14.12 4.86 4.17
C THR A 7 14.69 5.92 3.22
N HIS A 8 15.93 6.31 3.46
CA HIS A 8 16.68 7.20 2.58
C HIS A 8 17.79 6.44 1.85
N ASP A 9 17.58 5.17 1.59
CA ASP A 9 18.62 4.30 1.10
C ASP A 9 19.12 4.71 -0.28
N MET A 10 20.20 5.43 -0.26
CA MET A 10 21.00 5.69 -1.45
C MET A 10 22.21 4.76 -1.37
N GLU A 11 22.24 3.80 -2.25
CA GLU A 11 23.41 2.94 -2.32
C GLU A 11 24.58 3.70 -2.94
N THR A 12 25.71 3.65 -2.27
CA THR A 12 26.94 4.23 -2.77
C THR A 12 27.80 3.11 -3.33
N ASN A 13 28.12 3.17 -4.60
CA ASN A 13 29.01 2.20 -5.19
C ASN A 13 30.48 2.45 -4.75
N LYS A 14 31.37 1.53 -5.10
CA LYS A 14 32.80 1.61 -4.72
C LYS A 14 33.52 2.87 -5.23
N ARG A 15 32.91 3.61 -6.15
CA ARG A 15 33.46 4.84 -6.71
C ARG A 15 32.84 6.10 -6.08
N GLY A 16 32.01 5.93 -5.06
CA GLY A 16 31.33 7.04 -4.40
C GLY A 16 30.15 7.62 -5.17
N VAL A 17 29.70 6.97 -6.22
CA VAL A 17 28.53 7.42 -6.99
C VAL A 17 27.29 6.88 -6.31
N GLN A 18 26.34 7.78 -5.95
CA GLN A 18 25.06 7.38 -5.42
C GLN A 18 24.21 6.78 -6.52
N MET A 19 23.71 5.57 -6.27
CA MET A 19 22.80 4.87 -7.16
C MET A 19 21.46 4.72 -6.45
N ARG A 20 20.41 5.30 -7.04
CA ARG A 20 19.05 5.13 -6.54
C ARG A 20 18.49 3.83 -7.10
N ARG A 21 18.24 2.87 -6.23
CA ARG A 21 17.48 1.68 -6.61
C ARG A 21 16.00 2.02 -6.65
N GLU A 22 15.25 1.19 -7.36
CA GLU A 22 13.80 1.31 -7.36
C GLU A 22 13.25 1.02 -5.97
N PRO A 23 12.33 1.85 -5.44
CA PRO A 23 11.83 1.65 -4.10
C PRO A 23 10.88 0.44 -4.02
N THR A 24 11.00 -0.33 -2.95
CA THR A 24 9.99 -1.34 -2.60
C THR A 24 8.80 -0.62 -1.98
N LEU A 25 7.65 -0.74 -2.64
CA LEU A 25 6.42 -0.08 -2.24
C LEU A 25 5.46 -1.09 -1.61
N ALA A 26 4.83 -0.72 -0.50
CA ALA A 26 3.72 -1.46 0.05
C ALA A 26 2.45 -0.60 0.02
N PHE A 27 1.37 -1.15 -0.53
CA PHE A 27 0.04 -0.60 -0.29
C PHE A 27 -0.47 -1.17 1.02
N VAL A 28 -1.00 -0.31 1.89
CA VAL A 28 -1.64 -0.72 3.15
C VAL A 28 -3.12 -0.35 3.08
N ILE A 29 -3.97 -1.35 3.14
CA ILE A 29 -5.40 -1.23 2.90
C ILE A 29 -6.16 -1.71 4.15
N PRO A 30 -6.55 -0.81 5.06
CA PRO A 30 -7.43 -1.20 6.16
C PRO A 30 -8.80 -1.60 5.63
N CYS A 31 -9.33 -2.71 6.15
CA CYS A 31 -10.59 -3.29 5.70
C CYS A 31 -11.50 -3.54 6.90
N PHE A 32 -12.77 -3.16 6.76
CA PHE A 32 -13.80 -3.52 7.71
C PHE A 32 -15.10 -3.77 6.96
N ASN A 33 -15.55 -5.04 6.95
CA ASN A 33 -16.76 -5.46 6.23
C ASN A 33 -16.76 -5.04 4.76
N GLU A 34 -15.70 -5.44 4.06
CA GLU A 34 -15.47 -5.06 2.66
C GLU A 34 -15.57 -6.25 1.69
N GLU A 35 -16.24 -7.34 2.07
CA GLU A 35 -16.28 -8.54 1.23
C GLU A 35 -16.81 -8.26 -0.18
N ALA A 36 -17.75 -7.32 -0.32
CA ALA A 36 -18.37 -7.02 -1.61
C ALA A 36 -17.42 -6.30 -2.57
N ALA A 37 -16.48 -5.50 -2.05
CA ALA A 37 -15.63 -4.64 -2.88
C ALA A 37 -14.22 -5.19 -3.08
N LEU A 38 -13.77 -6.10 -2.22
CA LEU A 38 -12.35 -6.38 -2.07
C LEU A 38 -11.73 -7.09 -3.29
N HIS A 39 -12.48 -7.95 -3.97
CA HIS A 39 -11.98 -8.59 -5.19
C HIS A 39 -11.69 -7.57 -6.29
N MET A 40 -12.59 -6.60 -6.45
CA MET A 40 -12.42 -5.54 -7.44
C MET A 40 -11.23 -4.65 -7.06
N THR A 41 -11.13 -4.28 -5.79
CA THR A 41 -10.03 -3.49 -5.29
C THR A 41 -8.69 -4.19 -5.52
N ALA A 42 -8.60 -5.48 -5.22
CA ALA A 42 -7.40 -6.27 -5.43
C ALA A 42 -7.01 -6.30 -6.92
N ASP A 43 -7.98 -6.46 -7.81
CA ASP A 43 -7.71 -6.48 -9.25
C ASP A 43 -7.14 -5.15 -9.73
N VAL A 44 -7.73 -4.04 -9.30
CA VAL A 44 -7.25 -2.71 -9.64
C VAL A 44 -5.83 -2.48 -9.12
N LEU A 45 -5.56 -2.87 -7.87
CA LEU A 45 -4.24 -2.71 -7.27
C LEU A 45 -3.19 -3.60 -7.95
N LYS A 46 -3.56 -4.80 -8.35
CA LYS A 46 -2.64 -5.68 -9.08
C LYS A 46 -2.23 -5.05 -10.41
N LYS A 47 -3.20 -4.53 -11.16
CA LYS A 47 -2.93 -3.86 -12.43
C LYS A 47 -2.05 -2.62 -12.23
N LYS A 48 -2.34 -1.83 -11.21
CA LYS A 48 -1.53 -0.66 -10.88
C LYS A 48 -0.10 -1.05 -10.50
N MET A 49 0.06 -2.10 -9.71
CA MET A 49 1.38 -2.57 -9.31
C MET A 49 2.19 -3.05 -10.51
N ILE A 50 1.58 -3.81 -11.41
CA ILE A 50 2.24 -4.27 -12.63
C ILE A 50 2.68 -3.06 -13.47
N GLN A 51 1.84 -2.06 -13.61
CA GLN A 51 2.15 -0.84 -14.34
C GLN A 51 3.36 -0.12 -13.73
N LEU A 52 3.36 0.04 -12.40
CA LEU A 52 4.46 0.72 -11.71
C LEU A 52 5.77 -0.07 -11.80
N GLU A 53 5.72 -1.39 -11.72
CA GLU A 53 6.89 -2.25 -11.88
C GLU A 53 7.44 -2.18 -13.31
N ASN A 54 6.58 -2.23 -14.31
CA ASN A 54 6.98 -2.19 -15.71
C ASN A 54 7.58 -0.84 -16.11
N SER A 55 7.10 0.25 -15.50
CA SER A 55 7.68 1.58 -15.71
C SER A 55 8.92 1.83 -14.85
N GLN A 56 9.33 0.84 -14.06
CA GLN A 56 10.49 0.94 -13.17
C GLN A 56 10.32 2.01 -12.08
N ALA A 57 9.09 2.37 -11.75
CA ALA A 57 8.79 3.31 -10.67
C ALA A 57 8.95 2.64 -9.29
N VAL A 58 8.68 1.34 -9.21
CA VAL A 58 8.81 0.57 -7.96
C VAL A 58 9.50 -0.76 -8.25
N ALA A 59 10.07 -1.34 -7.21
CA ALA A 59 10.73 -2.64 -7.29
C ALA A 59 9.71 -3.78 -7.45
N ARG A 60 10.14 -4.88 -8.05
CA ARG A 60 9.26 -6.02 -8.34
C ARG A 60 8.86 -6.83 -7.12
N ASP A 61 9.49 -6.58 -5.98
CA ASP A 61 9.10 -7.17 -4.70
C ASP A 61 8.10 -6.32 -3.91
N SER A 62 7.53 -5.29 -4.53
CA SER A 62 6.47 -4.48 -3.96
C SER A 62 5.19 -5.30 -3.78
N PHE A 63 4.36 -4.94 -2.80
CA PHE A 63 3.22 -5.77 -2.44
C PHE A 63 2.08 -4.97 -1.81
N VAL A 64 0.98 -5.68 -1.53
CA VAL A 64 -0.24 -5.13 -0.94
C VAL A 64 -0.50 -5.85 0.38
N ILE A 65 -0.77 -5.08 1.43
CA ILE A 65 -1.17 -5.61 2.74
C ILE A 65 -2.63 -5.20 2.99
N PHE A 66 -3.51 -6.18 3.11
CA PHE A 66 -4.87 -5.96 3.60
C PHE A 66 -4.88 -6.18 5.11
N VAL A 67 -5.38 -5.21 5.85
CA VAL A 67 -5.51 -5.33 7.31
C VAL A 67 -6.98 -5.47 7.65
N ASP A 68 -7.39 -6.66 8.07
CA ASP A 68 -8.76 -6.90 8.49
C ASP A 68 -8.97 -6.41 9.91
N ASP A 69 -9.76 -5.36 10.06
CA ASP A 69 -10.03 -4.70 11.33
C ASP A 69 -11.23 -5.35 12.05
N GLY A 70 -11.19 -6.68 12.20
CA GLY A 70 -12.21 -7.39 12.95
C GLY A 70 -13.55 -7.47 12.22
N SER A 71 -13.53 -7.71 10.91
CA SER A 71 -14.77 -7.82 10.11
C SER A 71 -15.67 -8.95 10.59
N HIS A 72 -16.97 -8.75 10.45
CA HIS A 72 -18.00 -9.74 10.78
C HIS A 72 -18.46 -10.53 9.56
N ASP A 73 -18.13 -10.04 8.36
CA ASP A 73 -18.46 -10.70 7.09
C ASP A 73 -17.31 -11.60 6.62
N LYS A 74 -17.29 -11.94 5.34
CA LYS A 74 -16.26 -12.80 4.75
C LYS A 74 -15.02 -12.06 4.26
N THR A 75 -14.77 -10.86 4.73
CA THR A 75 -13.59 -10.07 4.33
C THR A 75 -12.30 -10.86 4.49
N TRP A 76 -12.11 -11.52 5.63
CA TRP A 76 -10.89 -12.30 5.87
C TRP A 76 -10.77 -13.49 4.92
N ASP A 77 -11.89 -14.14 4.61
CA ASP A 77 -11.87 -15.24 3.64
C ASP A 77 -11.44 -14.77 2.25
N VAL A 78 -11.88 -13.57 1.86
CA VAL A 78 -11.45 -12.97 0.59
C VAL A 78 -9.95 -12.68 0.61
N ILE A 79 -9.45 -12.09 1.68
CA ILE A 79 -8.02 -11.79 1.84
C ILE A 79 -7.20 -13.07 1.76
N THR A 80 -7.61 -14.12 2.46
CA THR A 80 -6.95 -15.42 2.45
C THR A 80 -6.91 -16.01 1.04
N SER A 81 -8.02 -15.93 0.32
CA SER A 81 -8.11 -16.41 -1.06
C SER A 81 -7.16 -15.66 -1.99
N LEU A 82 -7.08 -14.34 -1.85
CA LEU A 82 -6.16 -13.51 -2.64
C LEU A 82 -4.71 -13.88 -2.36
N HIS A 83 -4.38 -14.09 -1.09
CA HIS A 83 -3.04 -14.51 -0.69
C HIS A 83 -2.68 -15.88 -1.26
N GLU A 84 -3.59 -16.83 -1.23
CA GLU A 84 -3.34 -18.17 -1.75
C GLU A 84 -3.08 -18.15 -3.25
N LYS A 85 -3.75 -17.29 -3.99
CA LYS A 85 -3.57 -17.18 -5.45
C LYS A 85 -2.29 -16.45 -5.83
N ASP A 86 -1.87 -15.47 -5.04
CA ASP A 86 -0.72 -14.63 -5.35
C ASP A 86 -0.01 -14.21 -4.05
N PRO A 87 0.70 -15.16 -3.42
CA PRO A 87 1.23 -14.93 -2.07
C PRO A 87 2.34 -13.88 -2.00
N SER A 88 3.03 -13.63 -3.09
CA SER A 88 4.07 -12.59 -3.09
C SER A 88 3.48 -11.19 -3.20
N LEU A 89 2.33 -11.04 -3.84
CA LEU A 89 1.68 -9.75 -4.04
C LEU A 89 0.72 -9.40 -2.90
N PHE A 90 -0.16 -10.33 -2.52
CA PHE A 90 -1.21 -10.06 -1.53
C PHE A 90 -0.90 -10.70 -0.19
N ARG A 91 -0.86 -9.88 0.84
CA ARG A 91 -0.60 -10.30 2.22
C ARG A 91 -1.74 -9.81 3.10
N GLY A 92 -1.93 -10.48 4.21
CA GLY A 92 -3.01 -10.16 5.12
C GLY A 92 -2.55 -10.08 6.57
N VAL A 93 -3.15 -9.15 7.31
CA VAL A 93 -3.02 -9.05 8.75
C VAL A 93 -4.44 -9.04 9.32
N LYS A 94 -4.71 -9.89 10.31
CA LYS A 94 -6.02 -9.97 10.93
C LYS A 94 -5.93 -9.47 12.36
N LEU A 95 -6.72 -8.46 12.69
CA LEU A 95 -6.88 -8.00 14.06
C LEU A 95 -7.97 -8.81 14.75
N ALA A 96 -7.78 -9.09 16.06
CA ALA A 96 -8.72 -9.92 16.81
C ALA A 96 -10.10 -9.27 16.96
N HIS A 97 -10.13 -7.94 17.02
CA HIS A 97 -11.37 -7.15 17.10
C HIS A 97 -11.22 -5.88 16.30
N ASN A 98 -12.33 -5.20 16.09
CA ASN A 98 -12.28 -3.86 15.51
C ASN A 98 -11.53 -2.92 16.45
N ARG A 99 -10.43 -2.39 15.96
CA ARG A 99 -9.57 -1.44 16.68
C ARG A 99 -9.67 -0.03 16.16
N GLY A 100 -10.44 0.17 15.08
CA GLY A 100 -10.57 1.44 14.40
C GLY A 100 -9.58 1.61 13.27
N HIS A 101 -9.95 2.48 12.33
CA HIS A 101 -9.18 2.69 11.10
C HIS A 101 -7.72 3.07 11.36
N GLN A 102 -7.47 3.96 12.31
CA GLN A 102 -6.12 4.42 12.63
C GLN A 102 -5.24 3.28 13.17
N ASN A 103 -5.80 2.45 14.03
CA ASN A 103 -5.06 1.31 14.59
C ASN A 103 -4.81 0.23 13.54
N ALA A 104 -5.76 0.01 12.63
CA ALA A 104 -5.58 -0.92 11.53
C ALA A 104 -4.49 -0.42 10.58
N LEU A 105 -4.49 0.87 10.26
CA LEU A 105 -3.45 1.48 9.45
C LEU A 105 -2.08 1.32 10.13
N PHE A 106 -2.00 1.60 11.43
CA PHE A 106 -0.77 1.46 12.19
C PHE A 106 -0.24 0.02 12.16
N ALA A 107 -1.12 -0.97 12.33
CA ALA A 107 -0.74 -2.38 12.27
C ALA A 107 -0.15 -2.73 10.89
N GLY A 108 -0.76 -2.23 9.83
CA GLY A 108 -0.24 -2.42 8.47
C GLY A 108 1.11 -1.76 8.25
N LEU A 109 1.29 -0.55 8.76
CA LEU A 109 2.56 0.16 8.70
C LEU A 109 3.68 -0.60 9.42
N MET A 110 3.40 -1.09 10.62
CA MET A 110 4.38 -1.87 11.39
C MET A 110 4.74 -3.17 10.68
N HIS A 111 3.78 -3.81 10.04
CA HIS A 111 4.04 -5.02 9.27
C HIS A 111 4.93 -4.70 8.06
N ALA A 112 4.63 -3.62 7.34
CA ALA A 112 5.44 -3.18 6.20
C ALA A 112 6.87 -2.85 6.63
N LEU A 113 7.04 -2.16 7.76
CA LEU A 113 8.37 -1.85 8.30
C LEU A 113 9.18 -3.12 8.57
N SER A 114 8.54 -4.17 9.08
CA SER A 114 9.22 -5.44 9.35
C SER A 114 9.72 -6.12 8.08
N MET A 115 9.23 -5.71 6.92
CA MET A 115 9.57 -6.27 5.62
C MET A 115 10.52 -5.38 4.80
N ASN A 116 11.11 -4.37 5.42
CA ASN A 116 12.10 -3.49 4.80
C ASN A 116 11.61 -2.78 3.54
N VAL A 117 10.39 -2.26 3.58
CA VAL A 117 9.87 -1.45 2.47
C VAL A 117 10.46 -0.04 2.52
N ASP A 118 10.54 0.59 1.38
CA ASP A 118 11.05 1.95 1.25
C ASP A 118 9.93 2.99 1.36
N ALA A 119 8.73 2.64 0.96
CA ALA A 119 7.60 3.55 0.98
C ALA A 119 6.29 2.80 1.18
N VAL A 120 5.30 3.49 1.77
CA VAL A 120 3.97 2.94 2.00
C VAL A 120 2.93 3.91 1.45
N VAL A 121 1.95 3.38 0.72
CA VAL A 121 0.76 4.11 0.31
C VAL A 121 -0.44 3.48 1.00
N SER A 122 -1.19 4.29 1.74
CA SER A 122 -2.44 3.85 2.35
C SER A 122 -3.62 4.28 1.48
N MET A 123 -4.54 3.37 1.26
CA MET A 123 -5.75 3.60 0.47
C MET A 123 -6.97 2.96 1.12
N ASP A 124 -8.14 3.46 0.79
CA ASP A 124 -9.41 2.87 1.24
C ASP A 124 -9.72 1.60 0.44
N ALA A 125 -10.30 0.61 1.11
CA ALA A 125 -10.59 -0.70 0.53
C ALA A 125 -11.69 -0.66 -0.55
N ASP A 126 -12.53 0.36 -0.54
CA ASP A 126 -13.65 0.51 -1.48
C ASP A 126 -13.33 1.39 -2.68
N LEU A 127 -12.06 1.70 -2.89
CA LEU A 127 -11.59 2.54 -3.99
C LEU A 127 -12.20 3.94 -4.04
N GLN A 128 -12.58 4.50 -2.88
CA GLN A 128 -12.98 5.90 -2.82
C GLN A 128 -11.83 6.83 -3.23
N ASP A 129 -10.60 6.39 -3.02
CA ASP A 129 -9.43 7.11 -3.49
C ASP A 129 -9.17 6.79 -4.97
N ASP A 130 -8.70 7.78 -5.72
CA ASP A 130 -8.33 7.57 -7.10
C ASP A 130 -7.00 6.80 -7.18
N PRO A 131 -6.97 5.56 -7.72
CA PRO A 131 -5.72 4.81 -7.84
C PRO A 131 -4.66 5.54 -8.67
N ASN A 132 -5.07 6.41 -9.59
CA ASN A 132 -4.13 7.15 -10.42
C ASN A 132 -3.37 8.21 -9.64
N ALA A 133 -3.88 8.66 -8.50
CA ALA A 133 -3.16 9.57 -7.63
C ALA A 133 -1.86 8.94 -7.07
N VAL A 134 -1.77 7.61 -7.05
CA VAL A 134 -0.56 6.91 -6.65
C VAL A 134 0.61 7.26 -7.57
N ASP A 135 0.37 7.43 -8.84
CA ASP A 135 1.42 7.79 -9.79
C ASP A 135 2.08 9.12 -9.41
N ASP A 136 1.28 10.10 -9.04
CA ASP A 136 1.78 11.42 -8.63
C ASP A 136 2.59 11.31 -7.33
N MET A 137 2.12 10.53 -6.38
CA MET A 137 2.83 10.32 -5.12
C MET A 137 4.18 9.64 -5.33
N VAL A 138 4.21 8.62 -6.18
CA VAL A 138 5.46 7.91 -6.48
C VAL A 138 6.42 8.85 -7.19
N GLN A 139 5.95 9.68 -8.11
CA GLN A 139 6.80 10.66 -8.78
C GLN A 139 7.38 11.68 -7.80
N GLU A 140 6.59 12.16 -6.86
CA GLU A 140 7.06 13.07 -5.81
C GLU A 140 8.13 12.41 -4.92
N TYR A 141 7.95 11.15 -4.57
CA TYR A 141 8.95 10.38 -3.84
C TYR A 141 10.26 10.28 -4.63
N LEU A 142 10.18 9.96 -5.92
CA LEU A 142 11.35 9.83 -6.78
C LEU A 142 12.08 11.16 -6.99
N ARG A 143 11.39 12.29 -6.83
CA ARG A 143 12.01 13.62 -6.85
C ARG A 143 12.73 13.97 -5.54
N GLY A 144 12.63 13.10 -4.51
CA GLY A 144 13.33 13.28 -3.26
C GLY A 144 12.46 13.81 -2.11
N ALA A 145 11.16 13.85 -2.27
CA ALA A 145 10.25 14.19 -1.15
C ALA A 145 10.31 13.07 -0.10
N GLU A 146 10.38 13.46 1.17
CA GLU A 146 10.42 12.49 2.26
C GLU A 146 9.04 11.97 2.63
N ILE A 147 8.04 12.84 2.59
CA ILE A 147 6.66 12.51 2.91
C ILE A 147 5.78 13.18 1.88
N VAL A 148 4.92 12.39 1.25
CA VAL A 148 3.94 12.89 0.29
C VAL A 148 2.56 12.49 0.75
N TYR A 149 1.68 13.46 0.95
CA TYR A 149 0.30 13.22 1.33
C TYR A 149 -0.60 13.38 0.12
N GLY A 150 -1.31 12.32 -0.23
CA GLY A 150 -2.36 12.41 -1.20
C GLY A 150 -3.54 13.17 -0.61
N VAL A 151 -4.02 14.16 -1.34
CA VAL A 151 -5.21 14.89 -0.91
C VAL A 151 -6.42 14.03 -1.20
N ARG A 152 -7.16 13.69 -0.18
CA ARG A 152 -8.45 13.05 -0.35
C ARG A 152 -9.34 14.03 -1.08
N ASP A 153 -9.80 13.65 -2.24
CA ASP A 153 -10.77 14.46 -2.94
C ASP A 153 -11.91 14.79 -2.00
N ASN A 154 -12.42 15.99 -2.08
CA ASN A 154 -13.41 16.57 -1.18
C ASN A 154 -14.66 15.74 -0.94
N ARG A 155 -14.69 14.53 -1.44
CA ARG A 155 -15.79 13.61 -1.30
C ARG A 155 -16.18 13.39 0.15
N ALA A 156 -15.26 13.50 1.04
CA ALA A 156 -15.53 13.28 2.45
C ALA A 156 -15.45 14.57 3.25
N ALA A 157 -15.28 15.70 2.62
CA ALA A 157 -15.26 16.95 3.34
C ALA A 157 -16.64 17.15 3.96
N PRO A 158 -16.81 17.03 5.28
CA PRO A 158 -18.08 17.36 5.87
C PRO A 158 -18.36 18.83 5.63
N PRO A 159 -19.60 19.15 5.43
CA PRO A 159 -19.96 20.54 5.29
C PRO A 159 -19.62 21.35 6.51
#